data_b9eeba2522d71499ed10e6df9ca767a3
#
_entry.id   b9eeba2522d71499ed10e6df9ca767a3
#
_cell.length_a   1.000
_cell.length_b   1.000
_cell.length_c   1.000
_cell.angle_alpha   90.00
_cell.angle_beta   90.00
_cell.angle_gamma   90.00
#
_symmetry.space_group_name_H-M   'P 1'
#
loop_
_entity.id
_entity.type
_entity.pdbx_description
1 polymer ?
#
loop_
_entity_poly.entity_id
_entity_poly.type
_entity_poly.pdbx_seq_one_letter_code
_entity_poly.pdbx_strand_id
1 'polypeptide(L)'
;MNAELLTELVDALESAQKNEMVRCIVITGSEKAFAAGADIKMMSSKSFSDVFNENLFGEESDRIGRIRKPIIAAVSGYALGGGCELAMMCDFIIAADNTKFGQPEI
;
A
#
# COMPACT_ATOMS: atom_id res chain seq x y z
N MET A 1 5.75 -3.99 -4.57
CA MET A 1 4.72 -3.10 -5.16
C MET A 1 5.41 -2.11 -6.07
N ASN A 2 4.98 -1.98 -7.31
CA ASN A 2 5.59 -1.07 -8.28
C ASN A 2 4.67 0.13 -8.53
N ALA A 3 5.18 1.13 -9.25
CA ALA A 3 4.43 2.36 -9.51
C ALA A 3 3.14 2.12 -10.30
N GLU A 4 3.19 1.21 -11.26
CA GLU A 4 2.01 0.87 -12.07
C GLU A 4 0.89 0.27 -11.21
N LEU A 5 1.24 -0.69 -10.35
CA LEU A 5 0.29 -1.30 -9.45
C LEU A 5 -0.30 -0.27 -8.49
N LEU A 6 0.53 0.62 -7.97
CA LEU A 6 0.08 1.67 -7.06
C LEU A 6 -0.89 2.62 -7.76
N THR A 7 -0.61 3.00 -9.00
CA THR A 7 -1.51 3.84 -9.79
C THR A 7 -2.85 3.15 -10.00
N GLU A 8 -2.84 1.86 -10.36
CA GLU A 8 -4.06 1.09 -10.54
C GLU A 8 -4.87 0.99 -9.24
N LEU A 9 -4.18 0.80 -8.12
CA LEU A 9 -4.81 0.74 -6.81
C LEU A 9 -5.51 2.07 -6.49
N VAL A 10 -4.83 3.18 -6.67
CA VAL A 10 -5.40 4.50 -6.38
C VAL A 10 -6.58 4.79 -7.28
N ASP A 11 -6.49 4.45 -8.56
CA ASP A 11 -7.61 4.60 -9.49
C ASP A 11 -8.82 3.78 -9.03
N ALA A 12 -8.59 2.56 -8.57
CA ALA A 12 -9.65 1.71 -8.04
C ALA A 12 -10.28 2.29 -6.78
N LEU A 13 -9.47 2.83 -5.89
CA LEU A 13 -9.95 3.47 -4.66
C LEU A 13 -10.82 4.68 -4.97
N GLU A 14 -10.38 5.51 -5.89
CA GLU A 14 -11.15 6.69 -6.29
C GLU A 14 -12.46 6.31 -6.99
N SER A 15 -12.43 5.26 -7.79
CA SER A 15 -13.64 4.73 -8.42
C SER A 15 -14.62 4.21 -7.37
N ALA A 16 -14.12 3.47 -6.38
CA ALA A 16 -14.95 2.97 -5.29
C ALA A 16 -15.55 4.12 -4.46
N GLN A 17 -14.78 5.19 -4.24
CA GLN A 17 -15.28 6.34 -3.51
C GLN A 17 -16.45 7.01 -4.19
N LYS A 18 -16.44 7.07 -5.52
CA LYS A 18 -17.51 7.67 -6.30
C LYS A 18 -18.76 6.80 -6.41
N ASN A 19 -18.63 5.53 -6.09
CA ASN A 19 -19.73 4.58 -6.21
C ASN A 19 -20.55 4.58 -4.93
N GLU A 20 -21.79 5.08 -5.02
CA GLU A 20 -22.69 5.20 -3.86
C GLU A 20 -23.03 3.85 -3.21
N MET A 21 -22.89 2.76 -3.94
CA MET A 21 -23.16 1.42 -3.41
C MET A 21 -22.02 0.89 -2.55
N VAL A 22 -20.84 1.49 -2.63
CA VAL A 22 -19.67 1.09 -1.83
C VAL A 22 -19.64 1.92 -0.57
N ARG A 23 -19.66 1.26 0.59
CA ARG A 23 -19.61 1.93 1.89
C ARG A 23 -18.30 1.75 2.61
N CYS A 24 -17.56 0.73 2.27
CA CYS A 24 -16.29 0.38 2.88
C CYS A 24 -15.41 -0.26 1.83
N ILE A 25 -14.10 -0.07 1.95
CA ILE A 25 -13.12 -0.60 1.01
C ILE A 25 -12.19 -1.53 1.78
N VAL A 26 -11.93 -2.71 1.24
CA VAL A 26 -10.96 -3.64 1.80
C VAL A 26 -9.82 -3.82 0.80
N ILE A 27 -8.60 -3.59 1.26
CA ILE A 27 -7.40 -3.85 0.47
C ILE A 27 -6.79 -5.14 1.00
N THR A 28 -6.56 -6.09 0.12
CA THR A 28 -5.95 -7.36 0.49
C THR A 28 -4.95 -7.80 -0.57
N GLY A 29 -4.03 -8.65 -0.19
CA GLY A 29 -3.09 -9.30 -1.09
C GLY A 29 -3.33 -10.79 -1.16
N SER A 30 -2.25 -11.56 -1.34
CA SER A 30 -2.31 -13.02 -1.31
C SER A 30 -2.03 -13.53 0.10
N GLU A 31 -2.16 -14.85 0.31
CA GLU A 31 -1.81 -15.47 1.58
C GLU A 31 -0.34 -15.30 1.95
N LYS A 32 0.54 -15.18 0.95
CA LYS A 32 1.99 -15.10 1.16
C LYS A 32 2.47 -13.67 1.39
N ALA A 33 1.78 -12.70 0.81
CA ALA A 33 2.19 -11.31 0.92
C ALA A 33 1.02 -10.37 0.68
N PHE A 34 0.89 -9.40 1.56
CA PHE A 34 -0.01 -8.27 1.34
C PHE A 34 0.60 -7.36 0.28
N ALA A 35 1.77 -6.84 0.56
CA ALA A 35 2.59 -6.09 -0.37
C ALA A 35 4.03 -6.11 0.14
N ALA A 36 4.98 -6.30 -0.75
CA ALA A 36 6.39 -6.47 -0.39
C ALA A 36 7.20 -5.20 -0.65
N GLY A 37 6.58 -4.04 -0.54
CA GLY A 37 7.26 -2.76 -0.68
C GLY A 37 7.48 -2.38 -2.14
N ALA A 38 8.38 -1.44 -2.37
CA ALA A 38 8.82 -1.08 -3.70
C ALA A 38 9.57 -2.26 -4.33
N ASP A 39 9.63 -2.28 -5.65
CA ASP A 39 10.34 -3.33 -6.38
C ASP A 39 11.78 -3.45 -5.84
N ILE A 40 12.16 -4.65 -5.41
CA ILE A 40 13.49 -4.90 -4.86
C ILE A 40 14.58 -4.56 -5.87
N LYS A 41 14.34 -4.83 -7.15
CA LYS A 41 15.32 -4.47 -8.19
C LYS A 41 15.51 -2.97 -8.31
N MET A 42 14.45 -2.21 -8.18
CA MET A 42 14.53 -0.77 -8.18
C MET A 42 15.29 -0.27 -6.96
N MET A 43 15.04 -0.87 -5.81
CA MET A 43 15.75 -0.51 -4.58
C MET A 43 17.22 -0.91 -4.62
N SER A 44 17.57 -1.99 -5.31
CA SER A 44 18.98 -2.40 -5.44
C SER A 44 19.76 -1.50 -6.40
N SER A 45 19.10 -0.83 -7.33
CA SER A 45 19.74 0.08 -8.28
C SER A 45 19.76 1.53 -7.82
N LYS A 46 19.02 1.86 -6.78
CA LYS A 46 18.95 3.20 -6.19
C LYS A 46 19.10 3.10 -4.69
N SER A 47 19.70 4.11 -4.08
CA SER A 47 19.72 4.18 -2.63
C SER A 47 18.29 4.41 -2.11
N PHE A 48 18.06 4.01 -0.88
CA PHE A 48 16.77 4.23 -0.23
C PHE A 48 16.37 5.70 -0.22
N SER A 49 17.34 6.60 0.08
CA SER A 49 17.08 8.03 0.08
C SER A 49 16.70 8.55 -1.31
N ASP A 50 17.29 8.01 -2.37
CA ASP A 50 16.94 8.40 -3.74
C ASP A 50 15.48 8.04 -4.06
N VAL A 51 15.05 6.85 -3.65
CA VAL A 51 13.66 6.41 -3.85
C VAL A 51 12.70 7.35 -3.10
N PHE A 52 13.04 7.73 -1.88
CA PHE A 52 12.22 8.64 -1.10
C PHE A 52 12.25 10.06 -1.65
N ASN A 53 13.42 10.54 -2.06
CA ASN A 53 13.56 11.89 -2.59
C ASN A 53 12.83 12.06 -3.93
N GLU A 54 12.69 10.99 -4.69
CA GLU A 54 11.88 11.01 -5.90
C GLU A 54 10.39 11.05 -5.58
N ASN A 55 10.04 10.91 -4.30
CA ASN A 55 8.65 10.93 -3.83
C ASN A 55 7.80 9.91 -4.58
N LEU A 56 8.33 8.69 -4.70
CA LEU A 56 7.75 7.62 -5.51
C LEU A 56 6.28 7.35 -5.17
N PHE A 57 5.91 7.55 -3.90
CA PHE A 57 4.54 7.33 -3.43
C PHE A 57 3.83 8.62 -3.03
N GLY A 58 4.46 9.79 -3.28
CA GLY A 58 3.96 11.05 -2.72
C GLY A 58 2.58 11.45 -3.24
N GLU A 59 2.41 11.47 -4.55
CA GLU A 59 1.15 11.84 -5.16
C GLU A 59 0.07 10.80 -4.86
N GLU A 60 0.42 9.53 -4.98
CA GLU A 60 -0.49 8.43 -4.71
C GLU A 60 -0.87 8.39 -3.23
N SER A 61 0.08 8.65 -2.34
CA SER A 61 -0.21 8.73 -0.91
C SER A 61 -1.21 9.84 -0.60
N ASP A 62 -1.04 11.00 -1.22
CA ASP A 62 -1.98 12.11 -1.06
C ASP A 62 -3.38 11.74 -1.56
N ARG A 63 -3.45 11.06 -2.70
CA ARG A 63 -4.72 10.62 -3.28
C ARG A 63 -5.41 9.60 -2.36
N ILE A 64 -4.66 8.67 -1.81
CA ILE A 64 -5.20 7.70 -0.84
C ILE A 64 -5.72 8.43 0.40
N GLY A 65 -4.98 9.40 0.89
CA GLY A 65 -5.36 10.18 2.06
C GLY A 65 -6.63 11.00 1.88
N ARG A 66 -7.04 11.23 0.64
CA ARG A 66 -8.29 11.97 0.34
C ARG A 66 -9.51 11.07 0.25
N ILE A 67 -9.35 9.76 0.33
CA ILE A 67 -10.45 8.82 0.33
C ILE A 67 -11.22 8.97 1.65
N ARG A 68 -12.51 9.19 1.58
CA ARG A 68 -13.36 9.45 2.75
C ARG A 68 -14.08 8.21 3.28
N LYS A 69 -14.15 7.16 2.48
CA LYS A 69 -14.75 5.91 2.94
C LYS A 69 -13.74 5.13 3.77
N PRO A 70 -14.19 4.36 4.76
CA PRO A 70 -13.28 3.52 5.53
C PRO A 70 -12.51 2.56 4.64
N ILE A 71 -11.21 2.45 4.86
CA ILE A 71 -10.35 1.51 4.17
C ILE A 71 -9.76 0.57 5.22
N ILE A 72 -9.95 -0.71 5.01
CA ILE A 72 -9.44 -1.76 5.89
C ILE A 72 -8.36 -2.51 5.14
N ALA A 73 -7.19 -2.67 5.76
CA ALA A 73 -6.15 -3.54 5.23
C ALA A 73 -6.34 -4.94 5.82
N ALA A 74 -6.62 -5.92 4.97
CA ALA A 74 -6.69 -7.32 5.37
C ALA A 74 -5.36 -7.96 4.99
N VAL A 75 -4.49 -8.17 5.96
CA VAL A 75 -3.08 -8.49 5.75
C VAL A 75 -2.78 -9.93 6.11
N SER A 76 -2.13 -10.64 5.20
CA SER A 76 -1.61 -11.99 5.43
C SER A 76 -0.22 -12.05 4.81
N GLY A 77 0.72 -12.70 5.51
CA GLY A 77 2.09 -12.78 5.05
C GLY A 77 2.86 -11.47 5.18
N TYR A 78 3.69 -11.19 4.20
CA TYR A 78 4.61 -10.03 4.28
C TYR A 78 3.95 -8.72 3.90
N ALA A 79 4.15 -7.72 4.74
CA ALA A 79 3.83 -6.32 4.46
C ALA A 79 5.07 -5.50 4.80
N LEU A 80 5.94 -5.30 3.82
CA LEU A 80 7.27 -4.76 4.02
C LEU A 80 7.45 -3.45 3.25
N GLY A 81 8.21 -2.53 3.80
CA GLY A 81 8.53 -1.26 3.16
C GLY A 81 7.28 -0.48 2.76
N GLY A 82 7.15 -0.16 1.48
CA GLY A 82 5.98 0.54 0.95
C GLY A 82 4.68 -0.20 1.18
N GLY A 83 4.73 -1.53 1.23
CA GLY A 83 3.56 -2.35 1.57
C GLY A 83 3.13 -2.17 3.02
N CYS A 84 4.08 -2.07 3.92
CA CYS A 84 3.80 -1.75 5.33
C CYS A 84 3.21 -0.34 5.44
N GLU A 85 3.76 0.62 4.73
CA GLU A 85 3.25 1.99 4.73
C GLU A 85 1.84 2.06 4.18
N LEU A 86 1.54 1.31 3.11
CA LEU A 86 0.19 1.24 2.56
C LEU A 86 -0.79 0.72 3.60
N ALA A 87 -0.43 -0.35 4.31
CA ALA A 87 -1.29 -0.89 5.37
C ALA A 87 -1.53 0.16 6.46
N MET A 88 -0.50 0.90 6.83
CA MET A 88 -0.59 1.92 7.86
C MET A 88 -1.41 3.14 7.43
N MET A 89 -1.60 3.36 6.13
CA MET A 89 -2.45 4.43 5.62
C MET A 89 -3.93 4.07 5.68
N CYS A 90 -4.25 2.81 5.85
CA CYS A 90 -5.64 2.39 6.01
C CYS A 90 -6.18 2.81 7.38
N ASP A 91 -7.50 2.85 7.51
CA ASP A 91 -8.12 3.28 8.77
C ASP A 91 -7.88 2.28 9.89
N PHE A 92 -7.87 1.00 9.58
CA PHE A 92 -7.37 -0.02 10.50
C PHE A 92 -6.92 -1.27 9.73
N ILE A 93 -6.21 -2.13 10.45
CA ILE A 93 -5.59 -3.33 9.90
C ILE A 93 -6.17 -4.54 10.59
N ILE A 94 -6.59 -5.54 9.80
CA ILE A 94 -6.88 -6.88 10.30
C ILE A 94 -5.76 -7.76 9.78
N ALA A 95 -4.98 -8.33 10.70
CA ALA A 95 -3.80 -9.10 10.35
C ALA A 95 -3.98 -10.56 10.74
N ALA A 96 -3.67 -11.46 9.80
CA ALA A 96 -3.60 -12.88 10.10
C ALA A 96 -2.38 -13.16 10.99
N ASP A 97 -2.38 -14.30 11.65
CA ASP A 97 -1.30 -14.65 12.57
C ASP A 97 0.03 -14.95 11.87
N ASN A 98 0.01 -15.19 10.55
CA ASN A 98 1.24 -15.34 9.77
C ASN A 98 1.80 -14.00 9.26
N THR A 99 1.22 -12.87 9.65
CA THR A 99 1.59 -11.56 9.13
C THR A 99 2.94 -11.11 9.70
N LYS A 100 3.76 -10.52 8.83
CA LYS A 100 5.04 -9.92 9.19
C LYS A 100 5.13 -8.51 8.61
N PHE A 101 5.22 -7.53 9.50
CA PHE A 101 5.39 -6.13 9.14
C PHE A 101 6.85 -5.73 9.29
N GLY A 102 7.32 -4.82 8.47
CA GLY A 102 8.66 -4.31 8.60
C GLY A 102 8.98 -3.17 7.66
N GLN A 103 10.01 -2.43 8.05
CA GLN A 103 10.60 -1.36 7.27
C GLN A 103 12.07 -1.71 7.06
N PRO A 104 12.39 -2.64 6.15
CA PRO A 104 13.75 -3.16 6.03
C PRO A 104 14.73 -2.23 5.31
N GLU A 105 14.35 -1.00 5.07
CA GLU A 105 15.13 -0.03 4.32
C GLU A 105 16.33 0.52 5.10
N ILE A 106 16.46 0.17 6.34
CA ILE A 106 17.56 0.69 7.17
C ILE A 106 18.71 -0.28 7.20
#